data_782522e90dd15fe0a76b1c9006285aae
#
_entry.id   782522e90dd15fe0a76b1c9006285aae
#
_cell.length_a   1.000
_cell.length_b   1.000
_cell.length_c   1.000
_cell.angle_alpha   90.00
_cell.angle_beta   90.00
_cell.angle_gamma   90.00
#
_symmetry.space_group_name_H-M   'P 1'
#
loop_
_entity.id
_entity.type
_entity.pdbx_description
1 polymer ?
#
loop_
_entity_poly.entity_id
_entity_poly.type
_entity_poly.pdbx_seq_one_letter_code
_entity_poly.pdbx_strand_id
1 'polypeptide(L)'
;MPAIQGRTREQLRQHIGRTLGAVYVSAATSSGSTTTLLDNTIVLGGADNQIGKWIRFTSGDNDGLTRRVTDSAITSNVTTSTFMPAATSSTAAESYELWQGDYNPDNVDDFINQSILSATGWVYDPIENISLHGDGKQVRFDIPSNISMISKIEYRHKVSSTRIHNCAVTFDETTDAQMVQAVDSKDFKRGGSSLKITTSAGDGSFITDSITSLNISGYTHLEGWVKATTALAASDFNILLDNTASCVSPVETLAVPAVAADTWTFFRVELENPESDTAIISVGIEYNANSGTNTVRFDDLRVVHNDTAEWSTLDRRNWKIDKESRDLVLIRDGQDAVGYSLIKITGGDKPAIPTLDSDTMEIDEDYLIAQTITLALLSASSGPATDPDAKRQLSAYWSDQAQRAKRKFPMLVNVRSVD
;
A
#
# COMPACT_ATOMS: atom_id res chain seq x y z
N MET A 1 -3.83 -2.80 16.75
CA MET A 1 -5.27 -3.09 16.89
C MET A 1 -5.57 -4.27 15.98
N PRO A 2 -6.42 -5.24 16.37
CA PRO A 2 -6.82 -6.26 15.39
C PRO A 2 -7.48 -5.54 14.22
N ALA A 3 -7.10 -5.91 12.99
CA ALA A 3 -7.74 -5.43 11.79
C ALA A 3 -9.25 -5.70 11.92
N ILE A 4 -10.06 -4.64 11.88
CA ILE A 4 -11.50 -4.78 11.74
C ILE A 4 -11.67 -5.39 10.34
N GLN A 5 -12.07 -6.67 10.27
CA GLN A 5 -12.50 -7.24 9.00
C GLN A 5 -13.76 -6.49 8.59
N GLY A 6 -13.61 -5.46 7.78
CA GLY A 6 -14.71 -4.72 7.20
C GLY A 6 -15.51 -5.62 6.24
N ARG A 7 -16.77 -5.26 6.01
CA ARG A 7 -17.56 -5.89 4.94
C ARG A 7 -16.95 -5.61 3.58
N THR A 8 -17.16 -6.52 2.64
CA THR A 8 -16.89 -6.26 1.23
C THR A 8 -17.87 -5.23 0.67
N ARG A 9 -17.52 -4.62 -0.48
CA ARG A 9 -18.41 -3.66 -1.15
C ARG A 9 -19.78 -4.27 -1.45
N GLU A 10 -19.83 -5.52 -1.92
CA GLU A 10 -21.07 -6.25 -2.15
C GLU A 10 -21.90 -6.38 -0.87
N GLN A 11 -21.28 -6.85 0.23
CA GLN A 11 -21.98 -7.03 1.51
C GLN A 11 -22.50 -5.70 2.06
N LEU A 12 -21.74 -4.61 1.90
CA LEU A 12 -22.16 -3.28 2.31
C LEU A 12 -23.33 -2.79 1.45
N ARG A 13 -23.26 -2.92 0.12
CA ARG A 13 -24.34 -2.58 -0.82
C ARG A 13 -25.61 -3.33 -0.49
N GLN A 14 -25.55 -4.65 -0.27
CA GLN A 14 -26.70 -5.46 0.13
C GLN A 14 -27.28 -5.03 1.47
N HIS A 15 -26.43 -4.69 2.45
CA HIS A 15 -26.90 -4.21 3.74
C HIS A 15 -27.65 -2.87 3.63
N ILE A 16 -27.10 -1.93 2.86
CA ILE A 16 -27.75 -0.66 2.54
C ILE A 16 -29.09 -0.89 1.85
N GLY A 17 -29.12 -1.76 0.83
CA GLY A 17 -30.34 -2.10 0.11
C GLY A 17 -31.43 -2.72 0.99
N ARG A 18 -31.06 -3.62 1.91
CA ARG A 18 -31.98 -4.21 2.89
C ARG A 18 -32.50 -3.16 3.87
N THR A 19 -31.64 -2.25 4.32
CA THR A 19 -32.05 -1.16 5.24
C THR A 19 -33.03 -0.20 4.57
N LEU A 20 -32.88 0.04 3.27
CA LEU A 20 -33.80 0.83 2.46
C LEU A 20 -35.08 0.06 2.06
N GLY A 21 -35.17 -1.26 2.32
CA GLY A 21 -36.22 -2.13 1.78
C GLY A 21 -36.17 -2.21 0.24
N ALA A 22 -35.04 -1.98 -0.37
CA ALA A 22 -34.88 -1.80 -1.81
C ALA A 22 -34.31 -3.01 -2.55
N VAL A 23 -33.72 -4.00 -1.86
CA VAL A 23 -33.03 -5.13 -2.49
C VAL A 23 -33.57 -6.47 -2.04
N TYR A 24 -33.67 -7.39 -2.99
CA TYR A 24 -33.87 -8.82 -2.78
C TYR A 24 -32.66 -9.57 -3.37
N VAL A 25 -32.05 -10.47 -2.62
CA VAL A 25 -30.87 -11.24 -3.01
C VAL A 25 -31.27 -12.70 -3.22
N SER A 26 -30.95 -13.25 -4.37
CA SER A 26 -31.28 -14.62 -4.77
C SER A 26 -30.26 -15.19 -5.74
N ALA A 27 -30.53 -16.40 -6.22
CA ALA A 27 -29.81 -17.02 -7.33
C ALA A 27 -30.81 -17.55 -8.37
N ALA A 28 -30.44 -17.51 -9.63
CA ALA A 28 -31.23 -18.06 -10.72
C ALA A 28 -31.46 -19.56 -10.48
N THR A 29 -32.71 -20.00 -10.46
CA THR A 29 -33.08 -21.40 -10.17
C THR A 29 -33.21 -22.26 -11.42
N SER A 30 -33.21 -21.65 -12.61
CA SER A 30 -33.28 -22.31 -13.89
C SER A 30 -32.42 -21.59 -14.91
N SER A 31 -32.03 -22.31 -15.97
CA SER A 31 -31.22 -21.72 -17.04
C SER A 31 -32.02 -20.66 -17.80
N GLY A 32 -31.59 -19.42 -17.68
CA GLY A 32 -32.04 -18.32 -18.51
C GLY A 32 -31.23 -18.19 -19.78
N SER A 33 -31.48 -17.11 -20.54
CA SER A 33 -30.71 -16.73 -21.72
C SER A 33 -29.82 -15.51 -21.40
N THR A 34 -29.18 -14.95 -22.42
CA THR A 34 -28.46 -13.68 -22.31
C THR A 34 -29.38 -12.47 -22.05
N THR A 35 -30.70 -12.63 -22.16
CA THR A 35 -31.68 -11.56 -21.93
C THR A 35 -32.75 -11.89 -20.90
N THR A 36 -32.73 -13.10 -20.33
CA THR A 36 -33.75 -13.55 -19.36
C THR A 36 -33.12 -14.19 -18.15
N LEU A 37 -33.67 -13.89 -16.97
CA LEU A 37 -33.34 -14.53 -15.70
C LEU A 37 -34.59 -15.27 -15.19
N LEU A 38 -34.42 -16.54 -14.80
CA LEU A 38 -35.50 -17.40 -14.31
C LEU A 38 -35.29 -17.73 -12.81
N ASP A 39 -36.28 -17.39 -11.99
CA ASP A 39 -36.22 -17.68 -10.56
C ASP A 39 -37.64 -18.07 -10.04
N ASN A 40 -37.71 -19.23 -9.37
CA ASN A 40 -38.94 -19.72 -8.76
C ASN A 40 -39.12 -19.23 -7.30
N THR A 41 -38.13 -18.51 -6.75
CA THR A 41 -38.20 -17.94 -5.39
C THR A 41 -38.83 -16.56 -5.38
N ILE A 42 -38.85 -15.85 -6.50
CA ILE A 42 -39.50 -14.54 -6.63
C ILE A 42 -40.92 -14.71 -7.03
N VAL A 43 -41.80 -15.01 -6.08
CA VAL A 43 -43.24 -15.09 -6.32
C VAL A 43 -43.93 -13.84 -5.76
N LEU A 44 -43.47 -12.64 -6.13
CA LEU A 44 -43.98 -11.41 -5.58
C LEU A 44 -44.88 -10.65 -6.57
N GLY A 45 -46.19 -10.70 -6.35
CA GLY A 45 -47.11 -9.63 -6.69
C GLY A 45 -47.68 -9.60 -8.11
N GLY A 46 -47.49 -10.61 -8.97
CA GLY A 46 -48.08 -10.66 -10.31
C GLY A 46 -47.08 -10.56 -11.45
N ALA A 47 -47.50 -10.80 -12.69
CA ALA A 47 -46.64 -10.98 -13.86
C ALA A 47 -45.73 -9.77 -14.10
N ASP A 48 -46.18 -8.55 -14.02
CA ASP A 48 -45.43 -7.34 -14.40
C ASP A 48 -44.70 -6.68 -13.23
N ASN A 49 -44.66 -7.31 -12.06
CA ASN A 49 -44.18 -6.67 -10.83
C ASN A 49 -42.62 -6.39 -10.81
N GLN A 50 -41.88 -6.98 -11.72
CA GLN A 50 -40.45 -6.77 -11.82
C GLN A 50 -40.06 -5.68 -12.83
N ILE A 51 -41.00 -5.24 -13.67
CA ILE A 51 -40.73 -4.23 -14.70
C ILE A 51 -40.21 -2.94 -14.07
N GLY A 52 -39.11 -2.42 -14.63
CA GLY A 52 -38.46 -1.19 -14.17
C GLY A 52 -37.48 -1.38 -13.02
N LYS A 53 -37.37 -2.57 -12.41
CA LYS A 53 -36.37 -2.91 -11.40
C LYS A 53 -35.01 -3.13 -12.06
N TRP A 54 -33.98 -3.18 -11.22
CA TRP A 54 -32.59 -3.43 -11.64
C TRP A 54 -32.14 -4.80 -11.16
N ILE A 55 -31.49 -5.55 -12.03
CA ILE A 55 -30.78 -6.79 -11.70
C ILE A 55 -29.29 -6.49 -11.72
N ARG A 56 -28.59 -6.84 -10.65
CA ARG A 56 -27.12 -6.88 -10.63
C ARG A 56 -26.67 -8.32 -10.39
N PHE A 57 -25.88 -8.86 -11.27
CA PHE A 57 -25.29 -10.18 -11.12
C PHE A 57 -24.10 -10.09 -10.15
N THR A 58 -23.98 -11.08 -9.24
CA THR A 58 -22.95 -11.12 -8.20
C THR A 58 -22.15 -12.42 -8.25
N SER A 59 -22.27 -13.18 -9.31
CA SER A 59 -21.44 -14.36 -9.58
C SER A 59 -21.47 -14.76 -11.05
N GLY A 60 -20.58 -15.68 -11.44
CA GLY A 60 -20.50 -16.22 -12.80
C GLY A 60 -19.87 -15.27 -13.80
N ASP A 61 -20.08 -15.54 -15.09
CA ASP A 61 -19.51 -14.75 -16.19
C ASP A 61 -20.15 -13.36 -16.32
N ASN A 62 -21.29 -13.15 -15.68
CA ASN A 62 -22.00 -11.88 -15.65
C ASN A 62 -21.73 -11.06 -14.38
N ASP A 63 -20.84 -11.50 -13.51
CA ASP A 63 -20.52 -10.79 -12.26
C ASP A 63 -20.24 -9.30 -12.49
N GLY A 64 -20.84 -8.44 -11.65
CA GLY A 64 -20.74 -7.00 -11.74
C GLY A 64 -21.65 -6.33 -12.79
N LEU A 65 -22.32 -7.09 -13.66
CA LEU A 65 -23.23 -6.50 -14.66
C LEU A 65 -24.55 -6.06 -14.06
N THR A 66 -24.96 -4.82 -14.34
CA THR A 66 -26.27 -4.27 -13.96
C THR A 66 -27.17 -4.14 -15.19
N ARG A 67 -28.40 -4.63 -15.07
CA ARG A 67 -29.40 -4.64 -16.16
C ARG A 67 -30.74 -4.16 -15.67
N ARG A 68 -31.50 -3.48 -16.54
CA ARG A 68 -32.85 -3.04 -16.21
C ARG A 68 -33.88 -4.06 -16.72
N VAL A 69 -34.83 -4.44 -15.88
CA VAL A 69 -35.94 -5.31 -16.26
C VAL A 69 -36.91 -4.53 -17.12
N THR A 70 -37.16 -5.05 -18.32
CA THR A 70 -38.06 -4.45 -19.32
C THR A 70 -39.38 -5.17 -19.44
N ASP A 71 -39.41 -6.46 -19.07
CA ASP A 71 -40.61 -7.29 -19.06
C ASP A 71 -40.52 -8.40 -17.97
N SER A 72 -41.66 -8.85 -17.47
CA SER A 72 -41.69 -9.88 -16.45
C SER A 72 -42.95 -10.75 -16.59
N ALA A 73 -42.78 -12.05 -16.58
CA ALA A 73 -43.86 -13.02 -16.68
C ALA A 73 -43.72 -14.10 -15.61
N ILE A 74 -44.85 -14.68 -15.18
CA ILE A 74 -44.89 -15.81 -14.26
C ILE A 74 -45.52 -16.99 -14.98
N THR A 75 -44.79 -18.08 -15.13
CA THR A 75 -45.31 -19.33 -15.73
C THR A 75 -44.92 -20.50 -14.82
N SER A 76 -45.92 -21.30 -14.40
CA SER A 76 -45.69 -22.48 -13.56
C SER A 76 -44.90 -22.19 -12.28
N ASN A 77 -45.17 -21.07 -11.62
CA ASN A 77 -44.49 -20.58 -10.41
C ASN A 77 -43.01 -20.20 -10.64
N VAL A 78 -42.57 -19.99 -11.88
CA VAL A 78 -41.27 -19.46 -12.22
C VAL A 78 -41.43 -18.03 -12.75
N THR A 79 -40.76 -17.09 -12.15
CA THR A 79 -40.67 -15.72 -12.66
C THR A 79 -39.59 -15.64 -13.70
N THR A 80 -39.97 -15.18 -14.90
CA THR A 80 -39.04 -14.85 -15.96
C THR A 80 -38.92 -13.34 -16.06
N SER A 81 -37.78 -12.81 -15.72
CA SER A 81 -37.46 -11.39 -15.87
C SER A 81 -36.65 -11.17 -17.14
N THR A 82 -37.20 -10.42 -18.09
CA THR A 82 -36.50 -10.00 -19.33
C THR A 82 -35.82 -8.67 -19.09
N PHE A 83 -34.57 -8.54 -19.48
CA PHE A 83 -33.78 -7.34 -19.23
C PHE A 83 -32.96 -6.90 -20.45
N MET A 84 -32.59 -5.63 -20.45
CA MET A 84 -31.73 -5.01 -21.47
C MET A 84 -30.68 -4.07 -20.84
N PRO A 85 -29.50 -3.91 -21.47
CA PRO A 85 -29.02 -4.70 -22.62
C PRO A 85 -28.76 -6.16 -22.26
N ALA A 86 -28.44 -7.01 -23.24
CA ALA A 86 -28.14 -8.43 -22.99
C ALA A 86 -26.94 -8.59 -22.04
N ALA A 87 -26.93 -9.68 -21.27
CA ALA A 87 -25.79 -10.12 -20.49
C ALA A 87 -24.69 -10.74 -21.40
N THR A 88 -23.52 -10.97 -20.85
CA THR A 88 -22.38 -11.54 -21.61
C THR A 88 -22.59 -13.03 -21.89
N SER A 89 -23.15 -13.75 -20.93
CA SER A 89 -23.44 -15.18 -21.02
C SER A 89 -24.87 -15.50 -20.52
N SER A 90 -25.28 -16.79 -20.60
CA SER A 90 -26.56 -17.23 -20.05
C SER A 90 -26.55 -17.13 -18.52
N THR A 91 -27.69 -16.82 -17.92
CA THR A 91 -27.85 -16.56 -16.49
C THR A 91 -28.08 -17.81 -15.64
N ALA A 92 -27.55 -18.97 -16.06
CA ALA A 92 -27.75 -20.23 -15.35
C ALA A 92 -27.04 -20.26 -14.00
N ALA A 93 -27.77 -20.48 -12.92
CA ALA A 93 -27.27 -20.61 -11.54
C ALA A 93 -26.48 -19.41 -11.00
N GLU A 94 -26.58 -18.24 -11.61
CA GLU A 94 -25.91 -17.03 -11.16
C GLU A 94 -26.64 -16.42 -9.97
N SER A 95 -25.87 -15.96 -8.99
CA SER A 95 -26.37 -15.11 -7.90
C SER A 95 -26.65 -13.70 -8.38
N TYR A 96 -27.65 -13.06 -7.82
CA TYR A 96 -28.02 -11.72 -8.24
C TYR A 96 -28.72 -10.93 -7.13
N GLU A 97 -28.73 -9.62 -7.30
CA GLU A 97 -29.48 -8.66 -6.51
C GLU A 97 -30.61 -8.08 -7.39
N LEU A 98 -31.82 -8.07 -6.89
CA LEU A 98 -32.97 -7.40 -7.54
C LEU A 98 -33.32 -6.14 -6.76
N TRP A 99 -33.11 -4.99 -7.37
CA TRP A 99 -33.28 -3.69 -6.75
C TRP A 99 -34.56 -2.99 -7.23
N GLN A 100 -35.19 -2.24 -6.33
CA GLN A 100 -36.32 -1.39 -6.69
C GLN A 100 -35.89 -0.32 -7.71
N GLY A 101 -36.81 0.07 -8.61
CA GLY A 101 -36.50 0.92 -9.74
C GLY A 101 -35.90 2.29 -9.41
N ASP A 102 -36.19 2.80 -8.21
CA ASP A 102 -35.64 4.08 -7.71
C ASP A 102 -34.15 3.99 -7.31
N TYR A 103 -33.61 2.78 -7.13
CA TYR A 103 -32.27 2.54 -6.64
C TYR A 103 -31.47 1.68 -7.64
N ASN A 104 -30.68 2.32 -8.48
CA ASN A 104 -29.74 1.63 -9.33
C ASN A 104 -28.53 1.17 -8.46
N PRO A 105 -28.15 -0.11 -8.43
CA PRO A 105 -27.02 -0.61 -7.64
C PRO A 105 -25.69 0.03 -8.01
N ASP A 106 -25.46 0.40 -9.27
CA ASP A 106 -24.25 1.12 -9.69
C ASP A 106 -24.17 2.50 -9.02
N ASN A 107 -25.30 3.21 -8.93
CA ASN A 107 -25.35 4.48 -8.21
C ASN A 107 -25.11 4.30 -6.70
N VAL A 108 -25.55 3.15 -6.12
CA VAL A 108 -25.26 2.86 -4.71
C VAL A 108 -23.77 2.65 -4.50
N ASP A 109 -23.08 1.95 -5.41
CA ASP A 109 -21.61 1.82 -5.38
C ASP A 109 -20.93 3.19 -5.51
N ASP A 110 -21.41 4.07 -6.40
CA ASP A 110 -20.92 5.45 -6.50
C ASP A 110 -21.13 6.25 -5.22
N PHE A 111 -22.27 6.06 -4.53
CA PHE A 111 -22.52 6.71 -3.24
C PHE A 111 -21.65 6.14 -2.12
N ILE A 112 -21.31 4.84 -2.14
CA ILE A 112 -20.28 4.26 -1.25
C ILE A 112 -18.95 4.96 -1.49
N ASN A 113 -18.49 5.07 -2.73
CA ASN A 113 -17.25 5.74 -3.10
C ASN A 113 -17.26 7.22 -2.68
N GLN A 114 -18.35 7.94 -2.90
CA GLN A 114 -18.51 9.32 -2.43
C GLN A 114 -18.48 9.46 -0.92
N SER A 115 -19.04 8.47 -0.19
CA SER A 115 -18.99 8.44 1.26
C SER A 115 -17.55 8.26 1.76
N ILE A 116 -16.76 7.40 1.13
CA ILE A 116 -15.32 7.23 1.41
C ILE A 116 -14.57 8.54 1.13
N LEU A 117 -14.79 9.15 -0.04
CA LEU A 117 -14.17 10.43 -0.40
C LEU A 117 -14.53 11.55 0.58
N SER A 118 -15.76 11.59 1.07
CA SER A 118 -16.18 12.60 2.06
C SER A 118 -15.57 12.36 3.45
N ALA A 119 -15.08 11.16 3.71
CA ALA A 119 -14.35 10.83 4.93
C ALA A 119 -12.86 11.21 4.84
N THR A 120 -12.31 11.37 3.64
CA THR A 120 -10.92 11.81 3.48
C THR A 120 -10.71 13.19 4.13
N GLY A 121 -9.62 13.33 4.87
CA GLY A 121 -9.33 14.54 5.64
C GLY A 121 -9.61 14.42 7.14
N TRP A 122 -10.30 13.38 7.60
CA TRP A 122 -10.51 13.08 9.02
C TRP A 122 -10.41 11.58 9.37
N VAL A 123 -10.47 10.70 8.38
CA VAL A 123 -10.13 9.28 8.52
C VAL A 123 -8.90 8.99 7.67
N TYR A 124 -7.91 8.34 8.27
CA TYR A 124 -6.69 7.92 7.61
C TYR A 124 -6.28 6.57 8.15
N ASP A 125 -5.74 5.74 7.27
CA ASP A 125 -5.06 4.51 7.68
C ASP A 125 -3.68 4.87 8.26
N PRO A 126 -3.37 4.49 9.52
CA PRO A 126 -2.13 4.92 10.16
C PRO A 126 -0.92 4.23 9.51
N ILE A 127 0.05 5.03 9.10
CA ILE A 127 1.29 4.55 8.48
C ILE A 127 2.50 5.05 9.26
N GLU A 128 3.45 4.15 9.46
CA GLU A 128 4.80 4.45 9.90
C GLU A 128 5.79 4.07 8.80
N ASN A 129 6.61 5.02 8.36
CA ASN A 129 7.60 4.82 7.31
C ASN A 129 8.98 5.27 7.79
N ILE A 130 9.99 4.43 7.60
CA ILE A 130 11.39 4.66 7.99
C ILE A 130 12.36 4.50 6.80
N SER A 131 11.89 4.75 5.58
CA SER A 131 12.71 4.60 4.38
C SER A 131 13.65 5.77 4.10
N LEU A 132 13.43 6.93 4.70
CA LEU A 132 14.21 8.12 4.45
C LEU A 132 15.47 8.18 5.34
N HIS A 133 16.56 8.60 4.77
CA HIS A 133 17.85 8.74 5.45
C HIS A 133 18.55 10.05 5.09
N GLY A 134 18.94 10.82 6.09
CA GLY A 134 19.73 12.03 5.92
C GLY A 134 21.19 11.72 5.56
N ASP A 135 21.80 12.55 4.74
CA ASP A 135 23.22 12.49 4.38
C ASP A 135 24.02 13.70 4.89
N GLY A 136 23.45 14.45 5.82
CA GLY A 136 24.04 15.66 6.37
C GLY A 136 24.03 16.89 5.44
N LYS A 137 23.61 16.73 4.18
CA LYS A 137 23.55 17.79 3.15
C LYS A 137 22.19 17.94 2.52
N GLN A 138 21.49 16.83 2.37
CA GLN A 138 20.16 16.78 1.75
C GLN A 138 19.13 17.49 2.63
N VAL A 139 18.33 18.36 2.01
CA VAL A 139 17.27 19.11 2.67
C VAL A 139 15.88 18.72 2.16
N ARG A 140 15.79 18.00 1.03
CA ARG A 140 14.54 17.57 0.41
C ARG A 140 14.51 16.06 0.31
N PHE A 141 13.38 15.48 0.67
CA PHE A 141 13.17 14.03 0.68
C PHE A 141 11.81 13.75 0.08
N ASP A 142 11.74 12.91 -0.92
CA ASP A 142 10.50 12.46 -1.54
C ASP A 142 9.64 11.73 -0.49
N ILE A 143 8.45 12.23 -0.27
CA ILE A 143 7.50 11.56 0.65
C ILE A 143 6.95 10.33 -0.06
N PRO A 144 6.99 9.14 0.56
CA PRO A 144 6.40 7.93 0.00
C PRO A 144 4.97 8.16 -0.47
N SER A 145 4.61 7.59 -1.64
CA SER A 145 3.32 7.83 -2.31
C SER A 145 2.11 7.41 -1.47
N ASN A 146 2.28 6.46 -0.58
CA ASN A 146 1.27 5.97 0.35
C ASN A 146 1.11 6.83 1.62
N ILE A 147 1.70 8.02 1.68
CA ILE A 147 1.52 8.95 2.81
C ILE A 147 0.80 10.20 2.29
N SER A 148 -0.45 10.37 2.66
CA SER A 148 -1.27 11.53 2.31
C SER A 148 -1.27 12.62 3.37
N MET A 149 -0.89 12.28 4.60
CA MET A 149 -0.71 13.25 5.67
C MET A 149 0.40 12.85 6.63
N ILE A 150 1.03 13.83 7.26
CA ILE A 150 2.09 13.65 8.25
C ILE A 150 1.63 14.25 9.57
N SER A 151 1.63 13.42 10.61
CA SER A 151 1.37 13.85 11.99
C SER A 151 2.66 14.17 12.75
N LYS A 152 3.72 13.37 12.52
CA LYS A 152 4.96 13.45 13.27
C LYS A 152 6.14 13.06 12.38
N ILE A 153 7.27 13.75 12.60
CA ILE A 153 8.56 13.34 12.04
C ILE A 153 9.52 13.13 13.21
N GLU A 154 10.22 12.01 13.16
CA GLU A 154 11.27 11.66 14.11
C GLU A 154 12.55 11.34 13.35
N TYR A 155 13.67 11.51 14.01
CA TYR A 155 14.96 11.04 13.50
C TYR A 155 15.62 10.11 14.51
N ARG A 156 16.40 9.17 14.01
CA ARG A 156 17.12 8.20 14.85
C ARG A 156 18.28 8.91 15.52
N HIS A 157 18.06 9.35 16.76
CA HIS A 157 19.06 10.10 17.55
C HIS A 157 20.24 9.23 17.93
N LYS A 158 19.99 7.95 18.29
CA LYS A 158 21.00 7.02 18.73
C LYS A 158 20.61 5.59 18.36
N VAL A 159 21.61 4.76 18.08
CA VAL A 159 21.47 3.32 17.86
C VAL A 159 22.80 2.65 18.14
N SER A 160 22.80 1.46 18.72
CA SER A 160 23.99 0.64 18.82
C SER A 160 24.40 0.20 17.42
N SER A 161 25.58 0.57 16.97
CA SER A 161 26.09 0.25 15.65
C SER A 161 27.58 0.04 15.64
N THR A 162 28.05 -0.88 14.81
CA THR A 162 29.48 -1.09 14.56
C THR A 162 29.71 -1.08 13.05
N ARG A 163 30.74 -0.36 12.61
CA ARG A 163 31.14 -0.34 11.21
C ARG A 163 31.89 -1.61 10.86
N ILE A 164 31.44 -2.30 9.81
CA ILE A 164 32.13 -3.46 9.24
C ILE A 164 33.24 -2.96 8.32
N HIS A 165 32.88 -2.13 7.33
CA HIS A 165 33.83 -1.59 6.37
C HIS A 165 33.45 -0.16 5.96
N ASN A 166 34.43 0.72 5.84
CA ASN A 166 34.19 2.13 5.47
C ASN A 166 34.08 2.35 3.95
N CYS A 167 34.39 1.34 3.14
CA CYS A 167 34.41 1.40 1.69
C CYS A 167 35.30 2.52 1.11
N ALA A 168 36.30 2.98 1.88
CA ALA A 168 37.24 4.01 1.46
C ALA A 168 38.53 3.45 0.87
N VAL A 169 38.68 2.14 0.82
CA VAL A 169 39.76 1.38 0.23
C VAL A 169 39.22 0.28 -0.65
N THR A 170 40.04 -0.28 -1.53
CA THR A 170 39.74 -1.48 -2.30
C THR A 170 39.72 -2.71 -1.39
N PHE A 171 38.95 -3.71 -1.72
CA PHE A 171 38.99 -5.03 -1.09
C PHE A 171 40.17 -5.80 -1.68
N ASP A 172 41.06 -6.34 -0.87
CA ASP A 172 42.35 -6.86 -1.32
C ASP A 172 42.64 -8.34 -0.98
N GLU A 173 41.73 -9.04 -0.28
CA GLU A 173 41.90 -10.44 0.08
C GLU A 173 41.61 -11.36 -1.12
N THR A 174 40.49 -11.16 -1.81
CA THR A 174 40.12 -11.85 -3.05
C THR A 174 39.52 -10.86 -4.03
N THR A 175 39.96 -10.92 -5.28
CA THR A 175 39.48 -10.07 -6.37
C THR A 175 39.21 -10.91 -7.62
N ASP A 176 38.00 -10.95 -8.07
CA ASP A 176 37.60 -11.58 -9.32
C ASP A 176 37.88 -10.62 -10.50
N ALA A 177 38.38 -11.14 -11.61
CA ALA A 177 38.73 -10.34 -12.80
C ALA A 177 37.51 -9.63 -13.43
N GLN A 178 36.31 -10.08 -13.16
CA GLN A 178 35.08 -9.48 -13.67
C GLN A 178 34.58 -8.30 -12.83
N MET A 179 35.17 -8.03 -11.69
CA MET A 179 34.85 -6.94 -10.78
C MET A 179 36.05 -6.04 -10.58
N VAL A 180 36.24 -5.11 -11.50
CA VAL A 180 37.38 -4.14 -11.42
C VAL A 180 37.03 -3.08 -10.38
N GLN A 181 37.82 -3.00 -9.33
CA GLN A 181 37.59 -2.10 -8.20
C GLN A 181 38.55 -0.91 -8.19
N ALA A 182 38.10 0.21 -7.66
CA ALA A 182 38.86 1.43 -7.45
C ALA A 182 38.23 2.25 -6.30
N VAL A 183 39.00 3.15 -5.73
CA VAL A 183 38.50 4.16 -4.79
C VAL A 183 37.98 5.37 -5.56
N ASP A 184 36.76 5.82 -5.28
CA ASP A 184 36.16 7.02 -5.84
C ASP A 184 36.09 8.14 -4.78
N SER A 185 36.96 9.13 -4.89
CA SER A 185 37.02 10.30 -3.99
C SER A 185 36.11 11.46 -4.42
N LYS A 186 35.37 11.29 -5.54
CA LYS A 186 34.49 12.34 -6.07
C LYS A 186 32.99 12.07 -5.79
N ASP A 187 32.62 10.79 -5.72
CA ASP A 187 31.24 10.37 -5.56
C ASP A 187 31.14 9.43 -4.36
N PHE A 188 30.78 9.96 -3.21
CA PHE A 188 30.64 9.25 -1.93
C PHE A 188 29.53 9.87 -1.06
N LYS A 189 29.03 9.12 -0.10
CA LYS A 189 28.02 9.57 0.86
C LYS A 189 28.60 9.92 2.21
N ARG A 190 29.59 9.16 2.68
CA ARG A 190 30.16 9.33 4.02
C ARG A 190 31.69 9.27 3.98
N GLY A 191 32.33 10.02 4.85
CA GLY A 191 33.81 10.07 4.85
C GLY A 191 34.37 10.91 3.72
N GLY A 192 35.29 10.35 2.91
CA GLY A 192 36.01 11.07 1.85
C GLY A 192 36.07 10.30 0.51
N SER A 193 35.55 9.07 0.46
CA SER A 193 35.59 8.22 -0.73
C SER A 193 34.61 7.05 -0.58
N SER A 194 34.30 6.40 -1.69
CA SER A 194 33.50 5.16 -1.78
C SER A 194 34.28 4.08 -2.54
N LEU A 195 33.93 2.83 -2.32
CA LEU A 195 34.39 1.70 -3.13
C LEU A 195 33.61 1.68 -4.44
N LYS A 196 34.30 1.85 -5.54
CA LYS A 196 33.78 1.78 -6.91
C LYS A 196 34.11 0.42 -7.52
N ILE A 197 33.12 -0.27 -8.03
CA ILE A 197 33.23 -1.55 -8.72
C ILE A 197 32.69 -1.35 -10.13
N THR A 198 33.50 -1.75 -11.14
CA THR A 198 33.03 -1.85 -12.52
C THR A 198 32.88 -3.32 -12.88
N THR A 199 31.68 -3.74 -13.19
CA THR A 199 31.37 -5.12 -13.57
C THR A 199 31.60 -5.31 -15.07
N SER A 200 31.91 -6.53 -15.48
CA SER A 200 31.82 -7.01 -16.85
C SER A 200 30.75 -8.08 -16.98
N ALA A 201 30.52 -8.62 -18.19
CA ALA A 201 29.56 -9.70 -18.38
C ALA A 201 30.01 -10.96 -17.63
N GLY A 202 29.11 -11.55 -16.87
CA GLY A 202 29.30 -12.73 -16.01
C GLY A 202 28.59 -12.54 -14.67
N ASP A 203 28.35 -13.60 -13.96
CA ASP A 203 27.74 -13.67 -12.64
C ASP A 203 28.54 -14.61 -11.73
N GLY A 204 28.24 -14.59 -10.44
CA GLY A 204 28.94 -15.39 -9.44
C GLY A 204 30.36 -14.92 -9.09
N SER A 205 30.73 -13.70 -9.53
CA SER A 205 32.02 -13.09 -9.19
C SER A 205 31.93 -12.34 -7.87
N PHE A 206 32.99 -12.35 -7.08
CA PHE A 206 33.02 -11.65 -5.81
C PHE A 206 34.37 -11.03 -5.49
N ILE A 207 34.34 -10.01 -4.64
CA ILE A 207 35.52 -9.41 -4.02
C ILE A 207 35.37 -9.50 -2.52
N THR A 208 36.49 -9.74 -1.82
CA THR A 208 36.49 -9.88 -0.35
C THR A 208 37.64 -9.08 0.27
N ASP A 209 37.38 -8.70 1.51
CA ASP A 209 38.37 -8.03 2.35
C ASP A 209 38.41 -8.64 3.74
N SER A 210 39.57 -8.70 4.34
CA SER A 210 39.73 -9.16 5.72
C SER A 210 39.45 -8.02 6.69
N ILE A 211 38.70 -8.31 7.72
CA ILE A 211 38.40 -7.34 8.78
C ILE A 211 38.86 -7.84 10.15
N THR A 212 39.04 -6.91 11.07
CA THR A 212 39.26 -7.29 12.47
C THR A 212 38.04 -8.06 12.97
N SER A 213 38.29 -9.21 13.62
CA SER A 213 37.20 -10.06 14.14
C SER A 213 36.14 -9.27 14.86
N LEU A 214 34.91 -9.40 14.38
CA LEU A 214 33.73 -8.66 14.85
C LEU A 214 32.67 -9.64 15.31
N ASN A 215 32.16 -9.45 16.52
CA ASN A 215 30.98 -10.15 17.01
C ASN A 215 29.74 -9.37 16.60
N ILE A 216 28.86 -10.00 15.80
CA ILE A 216 27.61 -9.39 15.35
C ILE A 216 26.36 -10.02 15.99
N SER A 217 26.52 -10.93 16.95
CA SER A 217 25.42 -11.64 17.61
C SER A 217 24.41 -10.72 18.35
N GLY A 218 24.78 -9.50 18.63
CA GLY A 218 23.89 -8.50 19.25
C GLY A 218 23.31 -7.49 18.26
N TYR A 219 23.40 -7.73 16.94
CA TYR A 219 22.89 -6.83 15.93
C TYR A 219 21.74 -7.48 15.15
N THR A 220 20.91 -6.67 14.51
CA THR A 220 19.71 -7.14 13.82
C THR A 220 19.70 -6.83 12.32
N HIS A 221 20.47 -5.82 11.88
CA HIS A 221 20.47 -5.40 10.48
C HIS A 221 21.85 -4.96 10.02
N LEU A 222 22.09 -5.13 8.71
CA LEU A 222 23.14 -4.46 7.97
C LEU A 222 22.58 -3.18 7.36
N GLU A 223 23.33 -2.09 7.42
CA GLU A 223 23.06 -0.81 6.77
C GLU A 223 24.23 -0.39 5.89
N GLY A 224 23.95 0.29 4.78
CA GLY A 224 24.97 0.84 3.89
C GLY A 224 24.37 1.72 2.81
N TRP A 225 25.25 2.25 1.96
CA TRP A 225 24.88 3.03 0.80
C TRP A 225 25.33 2.35 -0.47
N VAL A 226 24.50 2.43 -1.50
CA VAL A 226 24.80 1.90 -2.84
C VAL A 226 24.35 2.89 -3.91
N LYS A 227 25.11 3.00 -4.99
CA LYS A 227 24.76 3.76 -6.20
C LYS A 227 25.23 3.00 -7.42
N ALA A 228 24.41 2.92 -8.45
CA ALA A 228 24.76 2.27 -9.71
C ALA A 228 24.47 3.19 -10.90
N THR A 229 25.26 3.12 -11.95
CA THR A 229 25.02 3.91 -13.16
C THR A 229 23.85 3.38 -13.99
N THR A 230 23.60 2.08 -13.93
CA THR A 230 22.40 1.44 -14.46
C THR A 230 21.60 0.88 -13.29
N ALA A 231 20.27 0.97 -13.35
CA ALA A 231 19.41 0.45 -12.29
C ALA A 231 19.72 -1.02 -11.99
N LEU A 232 19.68 -1.38 -10.71
CA LEU A 232 19.84 -2.77 -10.23
C LEU A 232 18.50 -3.33 -9.81
N ALA A 233 18.27 -4.60 -10.14
CA ALA A 233 17.21 -5.37 -9.53
C ALA A 233 17.61 -5.78 -8.10
N ALA A 234 16.64 -6.20 -7.29
CA ALA A 234 16.94 -6.78 -5.99
C ALA A 234 17.78 -8.04 -6.16
N SER A 235 18.78 -8.22 -5.31
CA SER A 235 19.71 -9.36 -5.31
C SER A 235 20.67 -9.42 -6.51
N ASP A 236 20.79 -8.37 -7.34
CA ASP A 236 21.88 -8.30 -8.34
C ASP A 236 23.25 -8.29 -7.65
N PHE A 237 23.32 -7.75 -6.46
CA PHE A 237 24.49 -7.80 -5.57
C PHE A 237 24.09 -8.33 -4.19
N ASN A 238 25.01 -9.07 -3.56
CA ASN A 238 24.90 -9.51 -2.18
C ASN A 238 26.07 -8.98 -1.37
N ILE A 239 25.83 -8.70 -0.09
CA ILE A 239 26.92 -8.48 0.88
C ILE A 239 27.11 -9.80 1.64
N LEU A 240 28.36 -10.26 1.65
CA LEU A 240 28.74 -11.49 2.31
C LEU A 240 29.46 -11.17 3.62
N LEU A 241 29.12 -11.87 4.70
CA LEU A 241 29.85 -11.85 5.96
C LEU A 241 30.27 -13.27 6.31
N ASP A 242 31.52 -13.46 6.71
CA ASP A 242 32.03 -14.80 7.00
C ASP A 242 32.96 -14.82 8.21
N ASN A 243 32.96 -15.94 8.91
CA ASN A 243 33.87 -16.29 9.99
C ASN A 243 35.12 -17.02 9.49
N THR A 244 35.27 -17.20 8.17
CA THR A 244 36.43 -17.71 7.49
C THR A 244 37.02 -16.67 6.54
N ALA A 245 38.27 -16.85 6.13
CA ALA A 245 38.92 -15.95 5.18
C ALA A 245 38.26 -16.03 3.80
N SER A 246 38.29 -14.92 3.09
CA SER A 246 37.84 -14.81 1.68
C SER A 246 36.38 -15.17 1.44
N CYS A 247 35.51 -15.08 2.44
CA CYS A 247 34.08 -15.42 2.33
C CYS A 247 33.81 -16.76 1.63
N VAL A 248 34.62 -17.80 1.93
CA VAL A 248 34.52 -19.12 1.26
C VAL A 248 33.22 -19.83 1.59
N SER A 249 32.66 -19.60 2.78
CA SER A 249 31.42 -20.17 3.24
C SER A 249 30.65 -19.14 4.06
N PRO A 250 30.07 -18.11 3.40
CA PRO A 250 29.43 -17.00 4.10
C PRO A 250 28.39 -17.48 5.09
N VAL A 251 28.45 -16.94 6.32
CA VAL A 251 27.42 -17.18 7.36
C VAL A 251 26.23 -16.26 7.17
N GLU A 252 26.42 -15.11 6.52
CA GLU A 252 25.36 -14.19 6.12
C GLU A 252 25.52 -13.85 4.64
N THR A 253 24.43 -13.97 3.86
CA THR A 253 24.36 -13.58 2.45
C THR A 253 23.19 -12.60 2.27
N LEU A 254 23.49 -11.32 2.28
CA LEU A 254 22.52 -10.24 2.42
C LEU A 254 22.24 -9.57 1.08
N ALA A 255 21.06 -9.78 0.54
CA ALA A 255 20.64 -9.22 -0.75
C ALA A 255 20.55 -7.68 -0.71
N VAL A 256 21.26 -7.01 -1.61
CA VAL A 256 21.10 -5.57 -1.83
C VAL A 256 19.75 -5.31 -2.50
N PRO A 257 18.91 -4.39 -2.02
CA PRO A 257 17.62 -4.10 -2.63
C PRO A 257 17.78 -3.45 -4.02
N ALA A 258 16.66 -3.34 -4.75
CA ALA A 258 16.64 -2.64 -6.03
C ALA A 258 17.11 -1.18 -5.90
N VAL A 259 17.91 -0.71 -6.85
CA VAL A 259 18.53 0.62 -6.84
C VAL A 259 18.21 1.34 -8.16
N ALA A 260 17.70 2.56 -8.07
CA ALA A 260 17.50 3.40 -9.25
C ALA A 260 18.84 3.87 -9.83
N ALA A 261 18.90 4.05 -11.17
CA ALA A 261 20.10 4.53 -11.84
C ALA A 261 20.54 5.90 -11.30
N ASP A 262 21.85 6.08 -11.19
CA ASP A 262 22.52 7.32 -10.79
C ASP A 262 22.11 7.93 -9.45
N THR A 263 21.41 7.17 -8.61
CA THR A 263 20.90 7.64 -7.32
C THR A 263 21.57 6.89 -6.16
N TRP A 264 22.13 7.62 -5.19
CA TRP A 264 22.57 7.02 -3.94
C TRP A 264 21.37 6.54 -3.13
N THR A 265 21.28 5.24 -2.92
CA THR A 265 20.23 4.59 -2.16
C THR A 265 20.80 4.09 -0.82
N PHE A 266 20.19 4.51 0.28
CA PHE A 266 20.43 3.88 1.57
C PHE A 266 19.71 2.53 1.59
N PHE A 267 20.40 1.48 2.00
CA PHE A 267 19.78 0.19 2.18
C PHE A 267 19.94 -0.32 3.61
N ARG A 268 18.98 -1.12 4.01
CA ARG A 268 18.94 -1.76 5.30
C ARG A 268 18.35 -3.15 5.10
N VAL A 269 19.10 -4.17 5.50
CA VAL A 269 18.74 -5.57 5.34
C VAL A 269 18.83 -6.27 6.69
N GLU A 270 17.86 -7.10 7.01
CA GLU A 270 17.85 -7.91 8.22
C GLU A 270 18.94 -8.98 8.15
N LEU A 271 19.64 -9.21 9.24
CA LEU A 271 20.58 -10.33 9.39
C LEU A 271 19.79 -11.63 9.56
N GLU A 272 20.26 -12.73 8.95
CA GLU A 272 19.51 -13.99 8.95
C GLU A 272 19.61 -14.74 10.28
N ASN A 273 20.83 -14.96 10.78
CA ASN A 273 21.09 -15.74 12.00
C ASN A 273 22.22 -15.14 12.86
N PRO A 274 22.16 -13.86 13.21
CA PRO A 274 23.29 -13.15 13.84
C PRO A 274 23.69 -13.73 15.20
N GLU A 275 22.81 -14.45 15.92
CA GLU A 275 23.09 -14.99 17.26
C GLU A 275 24.29 -15.94 17.29
N SER A 276 24.56 -16.62 16.17
CA SER A 276 25.70 -17.54 16.04
C SER A 276 26.98 -16.85 15.56
N ASP A 277 26.91 -15.62 15.08
CA ASP A 277 27.98 -14.91 14.36
C ASP A 277 28.86 -14.11 15.30
N THR A 278 29.64 -14.81 16.09
CA THR A 278 30.48 -14.23 17.15
C THR A 278 31.87 -13.79 16.69
N ALA A 279 32.28 -14.13 15.47
CA ALA A 279 33.65 -13.89 14.99
C ALA A 279 33.70 -13.71 13.46
N ILE A 280 33.06 -12.69 12.93
CA ILE A 280 33.16 -12.33 11.51
C ILE A 280 34.55 -11.75 11.25
N ILE A 281 35.29 -12.32 10.29
CA ILE A 281 36.66 -11.92 9.95
C ILE A 281 36.83 -11.52 8.49
N SER A 282 35.83 -11.76 7.63
CA SER A 282 35.84 -11.26 6.25
C SER A 282 34.49 -10.67 5.83
N VAL A 283 34.54 -9.71 4.93
CA VAL A 283 33.39 -9.09 4.27
C VAL A 283 33.58 -9.20 2.76
N GLY A 284 32.51 -9.52 2.06
CA GLY A 284 32.52 -9.65 0.59
C GLY A 284 31.40 -8.88 -0.07
N ILE A 285 31.58 -8.58 -1.36
CA ILE A 285 30.55 -8.12 -2.26
C ILE A 285 30.51 -9.09 -3.43
N GLU A 286 29.39 -9.73 -3.62
CA GLU A 286 29.13 -10.69 -4.67
C GLU A 286 28.29 -10.04 -5.78
N TYR A 287 28.68 -10.25 -7.03
CA TYR A 287 27.91 -9.92 -8.21
C TYR A 287 27.13 -11.17 -8.64
N ASN A 288 25.86 -11.21 -8.23
CA ASN A 288 25.05 -12.42 -8.30
C ASN A 288 24.25 -12.56 -9.60
N ALA A 289 23.98 -11.46 -10.32
CA ALA A 289 23.22 -11.49 -11.56
C ALA A 289 23.88 -10.69 -12.66
N ASN A 290 24.02 -11.28 -13.85
CA ASN A 290 24.63 -10.65 -14.99
C ASN A 290 23.79 -9.49 -15.55
N SER A 291 23.99 -8.29 -15.00
CA SER A 291 23.41 -7.03 -15.50
C SER A 291 24.30 -6.32 -16.53
N GLY A 292 25.33 -7.00 -17.03
CA GLY A 292 26.29 -6.47 -18.00
C GLY A 292 27.31 -5.51 -17.38
N THR A 293 27.87 -4.61 -18.20
CA THR A 293 28.81 -3.60 -17.72
C THR A 293 28.07 -2.51 -16.94
N ASN A 294 28.34 -2.41 -15.65
CA ASN A 294 27.77 -1.41 -14.76
C ASN A 294 28.86 -0.84 -13.86
N THR A 295 28.68 0.35 -13.35
CA THR A 295 29.55 0.93 -12.31
C THR A 295 28.72 1.09 -11.04
N VAL A 296 29.08 0.30 -10.02
CA VAL A 296 28.41 0.30 -8.72
C VAL A 296 29.35 0.84 -7.66
N ARG A 297 28.81 1.64 -6.74
CA ARG A 297 29.56 2.20 -5.61
C ARG A 297 28.92 1.77 -4.32
N PHE A 298 29.75 1.36 -3.37
CA PHE A 298 29.32 1.05 -1.99
C PHE A 298 30.01 2.02 -1.02
N ASP A 299 29.32 2.35 0.06
CA ASP A 299 29.84 3.23 1.10
C ASP A 299 29.26 2.91 2.47
N ASP A 300 30.10 2.98 3.51
CA ASP A 300 29.75 2.91 4.94
C ASP A 300 28.90 1.70 5.35
N LEU A 301 29.46 0.49 5.16
CA LEU A 301 28.81 -0.76 5.62
C LEU A 301 28.92 -0.90 7.15
N ARG A 302 27.78 -1.08 7.81
CA ARG A 302 27.71 -1.24 9.28
C ARG A 302 26.61 -2.18 9.72
N VAL A 303 26.76 -2.80 10.87
CA VAL A 303 25.68 -3.51 11.56
C VAL A 303 25.05 -2.63 12.63
N VAL A 304 23.75 -2.75 12.83
CA VAL A 304 22.97 -1.98 13.80
C VAL A 304 22.03 -2.89 14.60
N HIS A 305 21.86 -2.58 15.87
CA HIS A 305 20.82 -3.20 16.70
C HIS A 305 19.59 -2.32 16.71
N ASN A 306 18.63 -2.63 15.87
CA ASN A 306 17.46 -1.76 15.65
C ASN A 306 16.65 -1.47 16.91
N ASP A 307 16.49 -2.47 17.80
CA ASP A 307 15.69 -2.31 19.02
C ASP A 307 16.30 -1.34 20.04
N THR A 308 17.61 -1.00 19.86
CA THR A 308 18.28 0.04 20.66
C THR A 308 18.11 1.42 20.05
N ALA A 309 17.35 1.58 18.98
CA ALA A 309 17.16 2.87 18.33
C ALA A 309 16.34 3.81 19.21
N GLU A 310 16.94 4.94 19.58
CA GLU A 310 16.28 6.04 20.27
C GLU A 310 15.83 7.06 19.22
N TRP A 311 14.52 7.37 19.20
CA TRP A 311 13.93 8.31 18.27
C TRP A 311 13.65 9.65 18.95
N SER A 312 14.05 10.73 18.32
CA SER A 312 13.76 12.10 18.77
C SER A 312 12.81 12.77 17.80
N THR A 313 11.78 13.43 18.35
CA THR A 313 10.80 14.16 17.53
C THR A 313 11.44 15.41 16.94
N LEU A 314 11.31 15.61 15.66
CA LEU A 314 11.72 16.82 14.98
C LEU A 314 10.68 17.92 15.19
N ASP A 315 11.10 19.07 15.75
CA ASP A 315 10.20 20.20 15.98
C ASP A 315 9.53 20.61 14.67
N ARG A 316 8.25 20.89 14.75
CA ARG A 316 7.41 21.23 13.60
C ARG A 316 7.86 22.49 12.86
N ARG A 317 8.64 23.35 13.49
CA ARG A 317 9.26 24.54 12.87
C ARG A 317 10.44 24.18 11.98
N ASN A 318 11.02 23.01 12.17
CA ASN A 318 12.25 22.57 11.50
C ASN A 318 12.01 21.79 10.21
N TRP A 319 10.76 21.67 9.80
CA TRP A 319 10.38 21.02 8.54
C TRP A 319 9.09 21.60 7.95
N LYS A 320 8.93 21.45 6.65
CA LYS A 320 7.71 21.77 5.92
C LYS A 320 7.46 20.77 4.81
N ILE A 321 6.26 20.77 4.27
CA ILE A 321 5.89 19.99 3.08
C ILE A 321 5.85 20.95 1.89
N ASP A 322 6.55 20.59 0.84
CA ASP A 322 6.42 21.21 -0.48
C ASP A 322 5.37 20.40 -1.25
N LYS A 323 4.18 20.99 -1.42
CA LYS A 323 3.04 20.29 -2.03
C LYS A 323 3.16 20.08 -3.54
N GLU A 324 3.92 20.93 -4.23
CA GLU A 324 4.13 20.80 -5.68
C GLU A 324 4.99 19.58 -6.04
N SER A 325 6.06 19.37 -5.28
CA SER A 325 6.99 18.25 -5.49
C SER A 325 6.70 17.04 -4.59
N ARG A 326 5.78 17.15 -3.62
CA ARG A 326 5.53 16.17 -2.56
C ARG A 326 6.76 15.89 -1.69
N ASP A 327 7.58 16.89 -1.44
CA ASP A 327 8.80 16.75 -0.65
C ASP A 327 8.57 17.11 0.81
N LEU A 328 9.19 16.33 1.70
CA LEU A 328 9.56 16.77 3.03
C LEU A 328 10.79 17.66 2.93
N VAL A 329 10.67 18.92 3.29
CA VAL A 329 11.77 19.89 3.28
C VAL A 329 12.23 20.17 4.68
N LEU A 330 13.47 19.83 5.03
CA LEU A 330 14.09 20.20 6.29
C LEU A 330 14.57 21.66 6.25
N ILE A 331 14.29 22.39 7.32
CA ILE A 331 14.86 23.71 7.54
C ILE A 331 16.22 23.51 8.21
N ARG A 332 17.11 24.48 8.18
CA ARG A 332 18.52 24.36 8.62
C ARG A 332 18.70 23.60 9.93
N ASP A 333 18.00 24.02 10.98
CA ASP A 333 18.08 23.35 12.30
C ASP A 333 17.57 21.90 12.25
N GLY A 334 16.61 21.61 11.37
CA GLY A 334 16.13 20.26 11.13
C GLY A 334 17.15 19.41 10.37
N GLN A 335 17.83 19.98 9.39
CA GLN A 335 18.92 19.32 8.69
C GLN A 335 20.08 18.98 9.63
N ASP A 336 20.48 19.91 10.47
CA ASP A 336 21.54 19.71 11.46
C ASP A 336 21.16 18.63 12.48
N ALA A 337 19.91 18.60 12.93
CA ALA A 337 19.41 17.60 13.87
C ALA A 337 19.35 16.19 13.26
N VAL A 338 18.87 16.06 12.02
CA VAL A 338 18.78 14.77 11.32
C VAL A 338 20.19 14.26 10.95
N GLY A 339 21.05 15.12 10.43
CA GLY A 339 22.42 14.75 10.04
C GLY A 339 22.46 13.50 9.14
N TYR A 340 23.16 12.47 9.58
CA TYR A 340 23.29 11.16 8.93
C TYR A 340 22.38 10.10 9.58
N SER A 341 21.12 10.42 9.80
CA SER A 341 20.21 9.54 10.51
C SER A 341 19.00 9.13 9.68
N LEU A 342 18.40 8.01 10.04
CA LEU A 342 17.09 7.62 9.53
C LEU A 342 16.04 8.63 9.96
N ILE A 343 15.10 8.88 9.08
CA ILE A 343 13.93 9.70 9.32
C ILE A 343 12.72 8.77 9.38
N LYS A 344 11.95 8.88 10.45
CA LYS A 344 10.69 8.18 10.62
C LYS A 344 9.55 9.16 10.42
N ILE A 345 8.69 8.86 9.46
CA ILE A 345 7.45 9.59 9.23
C ILE A 345 6.31 8.78 9.85
N THR A 346 5.60 9.38 10.77
CA THR A 346 4.31 8.87 11.25
C THR A 346 3.21 9.72 10.64
N GLY A 347 2.28 9.07 10.00
CA GLY A 347 1.22 9.75 9.26
C GLY A 347 0.06 8.82 8.96
N GLY A 348 -0.56 9.02 7.82
CA GLY A 348 -1.61 8.15 7.33
C GLY A 348 -1.84 8.31 5.84
N ASP A 349 -2.44 7.30 5.26
CA ASP A 349 -2.93 7.34 3.90
C ASP A 349 -4.44 7.58 3.86
N LYS A 350 -4.93 7.99 2.70
CA LYS A 350 -6.36 8.06 2.43
C LYS A 350 -6.92 6.65 2.36
N PRO A 351 -8.14 6.42 2.89
CA PRO A 351 -8.78 5.13 2.70
C PRO A 351 -8.90 4.77 1.22
N ALA A 352 -8.64 3.51 0.90
CA ALA A 352 -8.74 3.01 -0.46
C ALA A 352 -10.20 3.08 -0.97
N ILE A 353 -10.37 3.46 -2.23
CA ILE A 353 -11.67 3.40 -2.92
C ILE A 353 -11.79 2.00 -3.53
N PRO A 354 -12.82 1.21 -3.14
CA PRO A 354 -13.01 -0.12 -3.67
C PRO A 354 -13.31 -0.08 -5.17
N THR A 355 -12.69 -0.97 -5.91
CA THR A 355 -12.92 -1.15 -7.36
C THR A 355 -13.69 -2.43 -7.66
N LEU A 356 -13.48 -3.46 -6.84
CA LEU A 356 -14.13 -4.76 -6.96
C LEU A 356 -15.17 -4.96 -5.86
N ASP A 357 -16.17 -5.79 -6.11
CA ASP A 357 -17.20 -6.16 -5.13
C ASP A 357 -16.63 -6.96 -3.95
N SER A 358 -15.48 -7.63 -4.14
CA SER A 358 -14.73 -8.34 -3.10
C SER A 358 -13.84 -7.46 -2.22
N ASP A 359 -13.61 -6.19 -2.59
CA ASP A 359 -12.75 -5.28 -1.82
C ASP A 359 -13.39 -4.98 -0.46
N THR A 360 -12.59 -5.06 0.59
CA THR A 360 -13.02 -4.76 1.96
C THR A 360 -12.94 -3.28 2.28
N MET A 361 -13.89 -2.80 3.09
CA MET A 361 -13.92 -1.40 3.53
C MET A 361 -12.98 -1.18 4.71
N GLU A 362 -12.20 -0.10 4.65
CA GLU A 362 -11.27 0.33 5.71
C GLU A 362 -11.92 1.33 6.68
N ILE A 363 -13.07 1.91 6.32
CA ILE A 363 -13.80 2.89 7.12
C ILE A 363 -14.88 2.20 7.94
N ASP A 364 -15.17 2.76 9.13
CA ASP A 364 -16.26 2.31 10.00
C ASP A 364 -17.57 2.15 9.23
N GLU A 365 -18.14 0.98 9.34
CA GLU A 365 -19.34 0.56 8.62
C GLU A 365 -20.56 1.42 8.94
N ASP A 366 -20.75 1.80 10.22
CA ASP A 366 -21.90 2.62 10.64
C ASP A 366 -21.91 3.97 9.91
N TYR A 367 -20.72 4.55 9.71
CA TYR A 367 -20.59 5.80 8.96
C TYR A 367 -20.91 5.61 7.46
N LEU A 368 -20.31 4.59 6.83
CA LEU A 368 -20.52 4.32 5.41
C LEU A 368 -22.00 4.03 5.10
N ILE A 369 -22.66 3.20 5.91
CA ILE A 369 -24.08 2.89 5.76
C ILE A 369 -24.90 4.18 5.87
N ALA A 370 -24.71 4.95 6.93
CA ALA A 370 -25.51 6.13 7.18
C ALA A 370 -25.31 7.22 6.11
N GLN A 371 -24.06 7.45 5.70
CA GLN A 371 -23.76 8.46 4.68
C GLN A 371 -24.26 8.03 3.29
N THR A 372 -24.08 6.75 2.93
CA THR A 372 -24.55 6.23 1.64
C THR A 372 -26.08 6.24 1.55
N ILE A 373 -26.78 5.84 2.61
CA ILE A 373 -28.25 5.93 2.66
C ILE A 373 -28.73 7.38 2.52
N THR A 374 -28.02 8.33 3.14
CA THR A 374 -28.32 9.76 3.00
C THR A 374 -28.27 10.19 1.52
N LEU A 375 -27.21 9.81 0.81
CA LEU A 375 -27.03 10.13 -0.61
C LEU A 375 -28.06 9.44 -1.50
N ALA A 376 -28.34 8.16 -1.24
CA ALA A 376 -29.31 7.37 -1.98
C ALA A 376 -30.75 7.93 -1.84
N LEU A 377 -31.15 8.33 -0.64
CA LEU A 377 -32.45 8.94 -0.40
C LEU A 377 -32.60 10.31 -1.08
N LEU A 378 -31.54 11.12 -1.09
CA LEU A 378 -31.52 12.40 -1.80
C LEU A 378 -31.64 12.21 -3.32
N SER A 379 -30.93 11.25 -3.88
CA SER A 379 -31.00 10.90 -5.30
C SER A 379 -32.39 10.40 -5.71
N ALA A 380 -33.00 9.53 -4.91
CA ALA A 380 -34.30 8.94 -5.17
C ALA A 380 -35.49 9.90 -4.90
N SER A 381 -35.24 11.09 -4.39
CA SER A 381 -36.32 12.06 -4.03
C SER A 381 -37.04 12.69 -5.24
N SER A 382 -36.55 12.49 -6.45
CA SER A 382 -37.06 13.08 -7.69
C SER A 382 -37.98 12.17 -8.52
N GLY A 383 -38.28 10.93 -8.03
CA GLY A 383 -39.14 9.99 -8.75
C GLY A 383 -40.63 10.32 -8.67
N PRO A 384 -41.43 10.05 -9.72
CA PRO A 384 -42.84 10.45 -9.78
C PRO A 384 -43.75 9.71 -8.83
N ALA A 385 -43.34 8.62 -8.18
CA ALA A 385 -44.10 7.79 -7.27
C ALA A 385 -43.72 7.94 -5.79
N THR A 386 -42.91 8.96 -5.46
CA THR A 386 -42.32 9.07 -4.14
C THR A 386 -42.81 10.31 -3.40
N ASP A 387 -43.06 10.15 -2.08
CA ASP A 387 -43.24 11.29 -1.19
C ASP A 387 -41.87 11.96 -0.93
N PRO A 388 -41.55 13.11 -1.55
CA PRO A 388 -40.27 13.75 -1.43
C PRO A 388 -40.00 14.27 -0.02
N ASP A 389 -41.04 14.59 0.76
CA ASP A 389 -40.89 15.12 2.11
C ASP A 389 -40.53 13.99 3.10
N ALA A 390 -41.15 12.82 2.97
CA ALA A 390 -40.78 11.65 3.75
C ALA A 390 -39.32 11.22 3.48
N LYS A 391 -38.87 11.20 2.22
CA LYS A 391 -37.47 10.88 1.87
C LYS A 391 -36.48 11.93 2.40
N ARG A 392 -36.83 13.22 2.37
CA ARG A 392 -36.00 14.28 2.97
C ARG A 392 -35.85 14.13 4.48
N GLN A 393 -36.94 13.80 5.20
CA GLN A 393 -36.90 13.56 6.64
C GLN A 393 -36.02 12.34 6.98
N LEU A 394 -36.17 11.24 6.24
CA LEU A 394 -35.31 10.05 6.39
C LEU A 394 -33.85 10.36 6.08
N SER A 395 -33.58 11.14 5.02
CA SER A 395 -32.22 11.57 4.68
C SER A 395 -31.62 12.42 5.81
N ALA A 396 -32.38 13.35 6.41
CA ALA A 396 -31.92 14.15 7.55
C ALA A 396 -31.61 13.28 8.77
N TYR A 397 -32.45 12.27 9.05
CA TYR A 397 -32.17 11.30 10.11
C TYR A 397 -30.85 10.54 9.89
N TRP A 398 -30.66 9.99 8.68
CA TRP A 398 -29.45 9.25 8.37
C TRP A 398 -28.20 10.14 8.33
N SER A 399 -28.34 11.39 7.90
CA SER A 399 -27.25 12.39 7.98
C SER A 399 -26.84 12.64 9.44
N ASP A 400 -27.78 12.73 10.37
CA ASP A 400 -27.47 12.84 11.81
C ASP A 400 -26.75 11.56 12.33
N GLN A 401 -27.17 10.36 11.90
CA GLN A 401 -26.48 9.11 12.24
C GLN A 401 -25.03 9.10 11.70
N ALA A 402 -24.83 9.55 10.46
CA ALA A 402 -23.48 9.68 9.88
C ALA A 402 -22.60 10.65 10.69
N GLN A 403 -23.14 11.80 11.12
CA GLN A 403 -22.43 12.74 11.99
C GLN A 403 -22.11 12.17 13.38
N ARG A 404 -22.99 11.33 13.93
CA ARG A 404 -22.74 10.62 15.20
C ARG A 404 -21.65 9.57 15.05
N ALA A 405 -21.69 8.78 13.97
CA ALA A 405 -20.65 7.80 13.66
C ALA A 405 -19.28 8.50 13.46
N LYS A 406 -19.26 9.64 12.77
CA LYS A 406 -18.07 10.46 12.59
C LYS A 406 -17.38 10.86 13.90
N ARG A 407 -18.11 11.08 14.98
CA ARG A 407 -17.56 11.43 16.30
C ARG A 407 -16.81 10.27 16.97
N LYS A 408 -16.99 9.03 16.51
CA LYS A 408 -16.23 7.87 17.02
C LYS A 408 -14.79 7.83 16.54
N PHE A 409 -14.47 8.55 15.46
CA PHE A 409 -13.12 8.57 14.93
C PHE A 409 -12.21 9.46 15.78
N PRO A 410 -10.97 9.04 16.03
CA PRO A 410 -10.02 9.85 16.77
C PRO A 410 -9.76 11.15 16.00
N MET A 411 -9.87 12.28 16.67
CA MET A 411 -9.44 13.55 16.08
C MET A 411 -7.94 13.54 15.86
N LEU A 412 -7.53 13.65 14.62
CA LEU A 412 -6.13 13.81 14.26
C LEU A 412 -5.72 15.27 14.57
N VAL A 413 -4.98 15.43 15.65
CA VAL A 413 -4.50 16.75 16.08
C VAL A 413 -3.15 17.02 15.42
N ASN A 414 -2.99 18.22 14.86
CA ASN A 414 -1.70 18.70 14.33
C ASN A 414 -1.14 17.99 13.09
N VAL A 415 -1.98 17.54 12.18
CA VAL A 415 -1.53 16.94 10.90
C VAL A 415 -1.22 18.00 9.84
N ARG A 416 -0.34 17.67 8.90
CA ARG A 416 -0.10 18.40 7.65
C ARG A 416 -0.47 17.52 6.47
N SER A 417 -1.36 18.00 5.61
CA SER A 417 -1.69 17.35 4.34
C SER A 417 -0.50 17.43 3.39
N VAL A 418 -0.21 16.34 2.71
CA VAL A 418 0.82 16.24 1.68
C VAL A 418 0.26 16.66 0.33
N ASP A 419 -1.03 16.42 0.09
CA ASP A 419 -1.76 16.77 -1.13
C ASP A 419 -2.35 18.18 -1.10
#